data_d45c58013de31570fdcd0fdf6bc78f97
#
_entry.id   d45c58013de31570fdcd0fdf6bc78f97
#
_cell.length_a   1.000
_cell.length_b   1.000
_cell.length_c   1.000
_cell.angle_alpha   90.00
_cell.angle_beta   90.00
_cell.angle_gamma   90.00
#
_symmetry.space_group_name_H-M   'P 1'
#
loop_
_entity.id
_entity.type
_entity.pdbx_description
1 polymer ?
#
loop_
_entity_poly.entity_id
_entity_poly.type
_entity_poly.pdbx_seq_one_letter_code
_entity_poly.pdbx_strand_id
1 'polypeptide(L)'
;MEDVNEWKGINGQLVSFKNEVGDAQKITFVGSPGVCTPFAELLAYTVRDRETYFIPLLDADDCHQFEEKPYAMVLNDEVSDPKDSDSVVLLGGLSMPKYDVDTEDVNALVEDILKEDGLLIGVCFMDMFAKAGWLEKIDFDCVIDGTLTGVVKK
;
A
#
# COMPACT_ATOMS: atom_id res chain seq x y z
N MET A 1 11.99 -2.92 14.05
CA MET A 1 11.14 -1.70 14.05
C MET A 1 10.49 -1.54 15.42
N GLU A 2 10.32 -0.33 15.85
CA GLU A 2 9.71 0.00 17.14
C GLU A 2 8.33 0.62 16.95
N ASP A 3 7.42 0.34 17.88
CA ASP A 3 6.10 0.95 17.88
C ASP A 3 6.22 2.41 18.32
N VAL A 4 5.86 3.33 17.41
CA VAL A 4 5.98 4.77 17.67
C VAL A 4 4.63 5.45 17.89
N ASN A 5 3.53 4.82 17.51
CA ASN A 5 2.17 5.34 17.70
C ASN A 5 1.16 4.20 17.67
N GLU A 6 0.02 4.41 18.31
CA GLU A 6 -1.10 3.46 18.31
C GLU A 6 -2.33 4.07 17.65
N TRP A 7 -3.14 3.23 16.99
CA TRP A 7 -4.39 3.66 16.37
C TRP A 7 -5.48 2.57 16.50
N LYS A 8 -6.71 2.95 16.26
CA LYS A 8 -7.88 2.06 16.33
C LYS A 8 -8.80 2.27 15.13
N GLY A 9 -9.38 1.16 14.66
CA GLY A 9 -10.37 1.15 13.59
C GLY A 9 -9.82 1.55 12.24
N ILE A 10 -10.67 1.45 11.22
CA ILE A 10 -10.27 1.80 9.85
C ILE A 10 -9.88 3.28 9.75
N ASN A 11 -10.65 4.15 10.40
CA ASN A 11 -10.32 5.59 10.37
C ASN A 11 -8.95 5.88 10.97
N GLY A 12 -8.56 5.18 12.04
CA GLY A 12 -7.22 5.32 12.63
C GLY A 12 -6.12 4.93 11.66
N GLN A 13 -6.32 3.86 10.89
CA GLN A 13 -5.39 3.47 9.83
C GLN A 13 -5.28 4.55 8.74
N LEU A 14 -6.40 5.08 8.30
CA LEU A 14 -6.44 6.10 7.25
C LEU A 14 -5.74 7.39 7.69
N VAL A 15 -5.97 7.82 8.92
CA VAL A 15 -5.31 9.01 9.50
C VAL A 15 -3.81 8.77 9.63
N SER A 16 -3.40 7.61 10.12
CA SER A 16 -1.97 7.24 10.25
C SER A 16 -1.29 7.25 8.89
N PHE A 17 -1.92 6.65 7.88
CA PHE A 17 -1.39 6.65 6.51
C PHE A 17 -1.21 8.07 5.96
N LYS A 18 -2.22 8.92 6.09
CA LYS A 18 -2.14 10.29 5.60
C LYS A 18 -1.02 11.08 6.26
N ASN A 19 -0.80 10.86 7.55
CA ASN A 19 0.30 11.50 8.28
C ASN A 19 1.66 11.00 7.80
N GLU A 20 1.82 9.69 7.65
CA GLU A 20 3.12 9.10 7.26
C GLU A 20 3.49 9.40 5.80
N VAL A 21 2.52 9.41 4.89
CA VAL A 21 2.79 9.71 3.48
C VAL A 21 3.14 11.20 3.27
N GLY A 22 2.83 12.04 4.22
CA GLY A 22 3.19 13.46 4.22
C GLY A 22 2.67 14.21 3.00
N ASP A 23 3.57 14.91 2.33
CA ASP A 23 3.25 15.74 1.15
C ASP A 23 3.58 15.06 -0.19
N ALA A 24 3.83 13.75 -0.19
CA ALA A 24 4.05 12.99 -1.42
C ALA A 24 2.92 13.24 -2.43
N GLN A 25 3.27 13.57 -3.67
CA GLN A 25 2.30 13.91 -4.71
C GLN A 25 1.97 12.74 -5.63
N LYS A 26 2.94 11.89 -5.92
CA LYS A 26 2.74 10.66 -6.72
C LYS A 26 2.92 9.45 -5.82
N ILE A 27 1.86 8.68 -5.64
CA ILE A 27 1.79 7.56 -4.70
C ILE A 27 1.34 6.31 -5.45
N THR A 28 2.14 5.26 -5.40
CA THR A 28 1.83 3.99 -6.06
C THR A 28 1.62 2.89 -5.02
N PHE A 29 0.43 2.32 -5.01
CA PHE A 29 0.08 1.16 -4.20
C PHE A 29 0.41 -0.12 -4.96
N VAL A 30 0.96 -1.10 -4.26
CA VAL A 30 1.25 -2.42 -4.81
C VAL A 30 0.60 -3.47 -3.92
N GLY A 31 -0.25 -4.32 -4.49
CA GLY A 31 -0.98 -5.29 -3.69
C GLY A 31 -1.59 -6.41 -4.51
N SER A 32 -2.13 -7.42 -3.82
CA SER A 32 -2.88 -8.48 -4.48
C SER A 32 -4.26 -7.97 -4.91
N PRO A 33 -4.68 -8.26 -6.15
CA PRO A 33 -6.00 -7.83 -6.61
C PRO A 33 -7.12 -8.50 -5.80
N GLY A 34 -8.20 -7.80 -5.61
CA GLY A 34 -9.34 -8.27 -4.83
C GLY A 34 -9.20 -8.04 -3.33
N VAL A 35 -8.16 -8.56 -2.70
CA VAL A 35 -7.94 -8.43 -1.25
C VAL A 35 -7.36 -7.05 -0.91
N CYS A 36 -6.33 -6.61 -1.61
CA CYS A 36 -5.67 -5.33 -1.34
C CYS A 36 -6.36 -4.14 -2.00
N THR A 37 -7.03 -4.35 -3.13
CA THR A 37 -7.64 -3.25 -3.89
C THR A 37 -8.61 -2.39 -3.06
N PRO A 38 -9.54 -2.96 -2.25
CA PRO A 38 -10.42 -2.14 -1.42
C PRO A 38 -9.67 -1.26 -0.41
N PHE A 39 -8.60 -1.77 0.16
CA PHE A 39 -7.77 -0.98 1.09
C PHE A 39 -6.99 0.09 0.38
N ALA A 40 -6.46 -0.20 -0.82
CA ALA A 40 -5.83 0.81 -1.67
C ALA A 40 -6.81 1.93 -2.02
N GLU A 41 -8.05 1.60 -2.35
CA GLU A 41 -9.11 2.59 -2.63
C GLU A 41 -9.36 3.50 -1.42
N LEU A 42 -9.47 2.92 -0.21
CA LEU A 42 -9.67 3.68 1.02
C LEU A 42 -8.49 4.61 1.31
N LEU A 43 -7.27 4.10 1.18
CA LEU A 43 -6.05 4.88 1.39
C LEU A 43 -5.92 5.98 0.35
N ALA A 44 -6.16 5.67 -0.92
CA ALA A 44 -6.12 6.65 -2.01
C ALA A 44 -7.14 7.77 -1.80
N TYR A 45 -8.31 7.46 -1.25
CA TYR A 45 -9.33 8.46 -0.94
C TYR A 45 -8.83 9.53 0.04
N THR A 46 -7.99 9.17 1.00
CA THR A 46 -7.42 10.15 1.97
C THR A 46 -6.49 11.17 1.32
N VAL A 47 -5.95 10.84 0.16
CA VAL A 47 -5.02 11.67 -0.63
C VAL A 47 -5.55 11.90 -2.05
N ARG A 48 -6.87 11.99 -2.21
CA ARG A 48 -7.55 12.06 -3.52
C ARG A 48 -7.23 13.32 -4.33
N ASP A 49 -6.65 14.32 -3.70
CA ASP A 49 -6.13 15.53 -4.34
C ASP A 49 -4.76 15.32 -5.01
N ARG A 50 -4.22 14.11 -4.95
CA ARG A 50 -2.90 13.74 -5.46
C ARG A 50 -3.02 12.65 -6.52
N GLU A 51 -1.90 12.33 -7.18
CA GLU A 51 -1.84 11.23 -8.14
C GLU A 51 -1.64 9.91 -7.41
N THR A 52 -2.59 8.98 -7.56
CA THR A 52 -2.54 7.65 -6.94
C THR A 52 -2.70 6.56 -7.98
N TYR A 53 -1.91 5.50 -7.85
CA TYR A 53 -1.82 4.39 -8.80
C TYR A 53 -1.88 3.06 -8.07
N PHE A 54 -2.28 2.01 -8.78
CA PHE A 54 -2.27 0.65 -8.27
C PHE A 54 -1.60 -0.31 -9.24
N ILE A 55 -0.69 -1.13 -8.71
CA ILE A 55 -0.03 -2.21 -9.42
C ILE A 55 -0.51 -3.54 -8.84
N PRO A 56 -1.17 -4.40 -9.65
CA PRO A 56 -1.59 -5.72 -9.17
C PRO A 56 -0.36 -6.64 -9.09
N LEU A 57 -0.13 -7.22 -7.92
CA LEU A 57 1.06 -8.00 -7.63
C LEU A 57 2.32 -7.20 -7.97
N LEU A 58 3.19 -7.70 -8.83
CA LEU A 58 4.40 -6.97 -9.25
C LEU A 58 4.37 -6.57 -10.73
N ASP A 59 3.19 -6.58 -11.34
CA ASP A 59 3.03 -6.29 -12.77
C ASP A 59 2.92 -4.79 -13.02
N ALA A 60 4.08 -4.13 -13.13
CA ALA A 60 4.15 -2.69 -13.39
C ALA A 60 3.55 -2.29 -14.74
N ASP A 61 3.47 -3.21 -15.68
CA ASP A 61 2.86 -2.97 -17.00
C ASP A 61 1.33 -2.90 -16.94
N ASP A 62 0.74 -3.39 -15.84
CA ASP A 62 -0.70 -3.30 -15.57
C ASP A 62 -1.00 -2.27 -14.46
N CYS A 63 -0.24 -1.18 -14.43
CA CYS A 63 -0.45 -0.08 -13.50
C CYS A 63 -1.57 0.84 -13.99
N HIS A 64 -2.54 1.15 -13.12
CA HIS A 64 -3.66 2.04 -13.43
C HIS A 64 -3.79 3.12 -12.38
N GLN A 65 -4.19 4.32 -12.81
CA GLN A 65 -4.42 5.46 -11.93
C GLN A 65 -5.81 5.38 -11.29
N PHE A 66 -5.90 5.74 -10.01
CA PHE A 66 -7.19 5.96 -9.37
C PHE A 66 -7.80 7.27 -9.82
N GLU A 67 -9.10 7.25 -10.06
CA GLU A 67 -9.92 8.44 -10.35
C GLU A 67 -10.97 8.61 -9.25
N GLU A 68 -11.15 9.85 -8.79
CA GLU A 68 -12.22 10.18 -7.88
C GLU A 68 -13.56 10.22 -8.62
N LYS A 69 -14.50 9.41 -8.17
CA LYS A 69 -15.91 9.44 -8.61
C LYS A 69 -16.78 9.89 -7.43
N PRO A 70 -18.03 10.32 -7.66
CA PRO A 70 -18.88 10.77 -6.56
C PRO A 70 -19.12 9.72 -5.47
N TYR A 71 -18.91 8.45 -5.77
CA TYR A 71 -19.21 7.32 -4.90
C TYR A 71 -17.97 6.51 -4.48
N ALA A 72 -16.83 6.68 -5.12
CA ALA A 72 -15.63 5.88 -4.83
C ALA A 72 -14.39 6.38 -5.57
N MET A 73 -13.23 5.88 -5.15
CA MET A 73 -12.02 5.87 -5.97
C MET A 73 -12.09 4.67 -6.90
N VAL A 74 -11.86 4.86 -8.18
CA VAL A 74 -11.97 3.81 -9.20
C VAL A 74 -10.72 3.81 -10.08
N LEU A 75 -10.18 2.63 -10.39
CA LEU A 75 -9.07 2.51 -11.33
C LEU A 75 -9.57 2.81 -12.75
N ASN A 76 -8.85 3.66 -13.48
CA ASN A 76 -9.18 3.94 -14.87
C ASN A 76 -8.74 2.79 -15.79
N ASP A 77 -9.23 2.79 -17.03
CA ASP A 77 -8.98 1.70 -17.99
C ASP A 77 -7.63 1.83 -18.70
N GLU A 78 -6.97 2.98 -18.60
CA GLU A 78 -5.70 3.23 -19.28
C GLU A 78 -4.52 2.81 -18.39
N VAL A 79 -3.52 2.21 -19.03
CA VAL A 79 -2.25 1.88 -18.37
C VAL A 79 -1.45 3.16 -18.12
N SER A 80 -0.87 3.26 -16.94
CA SER A 80 -0.07 4.40 -16.50
C SER A 80 1.35 3.97 -16.14
N ASP A 81 2.28 4.93 -16.12
CA ASP A 81 3.67 4.71 -15.72
C ASP A 81 3.84 5.00 -14.22
N PRO A 82 4.24 4.01 -13.39
CA PRO A 82 4.43 4.21 -11.97
C PRO A 82 5.77 4.84 -11.60
N LYS A 83 6.67 5.04 -12.55
CA LYS A 83 8.01 5.58 -12.28
C LYS A 83 7.96 6.98 -11.67
N ASP A 84 9.02 7.34 -10.96
CA ASP A 84 9.17 8.61 -10.25
C ASP A 84 8.10 8.82 -9.17
N SER A 85 7.66 7.75 -8.53
CA SER A 85 6.76 7.84 -7.38
C SER A 85 7.47 8.46 -6.18
N ASP A 86 6.79 9.40 -5.52
CA ASP A 86 7.28 10.00 -4.26
C ASP A 86 7.13 9.02 -3.10
N SER A 87 6.12 8.17 -3.16
CA SER A 87 5.92 7.10 -2.19
C SER A 87 5.44 5.83 -2.89
N VAL A 88 5.93 4.70 -2.44
CA VAL A 88 5.42 3.37 -2.80
C VAL A 88 4.84 2.74 -1.54
N VAL A 89 3.63 2.23 -1.65
CA VAL A 89 2.90 1.62 -0.54
C VAL A 89 2.68 0.14 -0.83
N LEU A 90 3.38 -0.72 -0.12
CA LEU A 90 3.23 -2.17 -0.23
C LEU A 90 2.11 -2.64 0.69
N LEU A 91 1.16 -3.37 0.16
CA LEU A 91 0.03 -3.90 0.91
C LEU A 91 0.26 -5.35 1.32
N GLY A 92 -0.17 -5.68 2.52
CA GLY A 92 0.16 -6.95 3.17
C GLY A 92 -0.25 -8.22 2.42
N GLY A 93 -1.27 -8.13 1.58
CA GLY A 93 -1.68 -9.25 0.74
C GLY A 93 -0.59 -9.79 -0.19
N LEU A 94 0.41 -8.97 -0.54
CA LEU A 94 1.58 -9.43 -1.31
C LEU A 94 2.35 -10.52 -0.59
N SER A 95 2.41 -10.48 0.73
CA SER A 95 3.19 -11.43 1.54
C SER A 95 2.43 -12.73 1.85
N MET A 96 1.20 -12.86 1.37
CA MET A 96 0.42 -14.09 1.55
C MET A 96 1.07 -15.26 0.78
N PRO A 97 1.24 -16.42 1.41
CA PRO A 97 1.96 -17.55 0.80
C PRO A 97 1.39 -18.00 -0.55
N LYS A 98 0.08 -17.85 -0.76
CA LYS A 98 -0.56 -18.28 -2.01
C LYS A 98 -0.10 -17.52 -3.26
N TYR A 99 0.44 -16.31 -3.08
CA TYR A 99 0.93 -15.53 -4.22
C TYR A 99 2.39 -15.79 -4.55
N ASP A 100 3.13 -16.41 -3.64
CA ASP A 100 4.53 -16.82 -3.83
C ASP A 100 5.40 -15.67 -4.37
N VAL A 101 5.24 -14.48 -3.79
CA VAL A 101 5.99 -13.29 -4.20
C VAL A 101 7.37 -13.30 -3.56
N ASP A 102 8.41 -13.17 -4.38
CA ASP A 102 9.79 -13.09 -3.91
C ASP A 102 10.12 -11.64 -3.51
N THR A 103 10.69 -11.47 -2.32
CA THR A 103 11.09 -10.15 -1.81
C THR A 103 12.19 -9.49 -2.65
N GLU A 104 13.02 -10.27 -3.36
CA GLU A 104 14.00 -9.71 -4.29
C GLU A 104 13.30 -9.01 -5.46
N ASP A 105 12.22 -9.61 -5.98
CA ASP A 105 11.43 -9.02 -7.04
C ASP A 105 10.68 -7.77 -6.55
N VAL A 106 10.22 -7.77 -5.30
CA VAL A 106 9.61 -6.59 -4.68
C VAL A 106 10.62 -5.45 -4.60
N ASN A 107 11.82 -5.72 -4.11
CA ASN A 107 12.87 -4.73 -4.00
C ASN A 107 13.28 -4.18 -5.37
N ALA A 108 13.35 -5.04 -6.39
CA ALA A 108 13.65 -4.62 -7.76
C ALA A 108 12.55 -3.67 -8.32
N LEU A 109 11.28 -3.97 -8.07
CA LEU A 109 10.17 -3.11 -8.48
C LEU A 109 10.25 -1.75 -7.75
N VAL A 110 10.44 -1.76 -6.44
CA VAL A 110 10.55 -0.53 -5.63
C VAL A 110 11.70 0.34 -6.14
N GLU A 111 12.87 -0.25 -6.38
CA GLU A 111 14.03 0.47 -6.91
C GLU A 111 13.75 1.11 -8.28
N ASP A 112 12.97 0.43 -9.12
CA ASP A 112 12.62 0.91 -10.46
C ASP A 112 11.63 2.08 -10.44
N ILE A 113 10.67 2.10 -9.52
CA ILE A 113 9.56 3.07 -9.53
C ILE A 113 9.65 4.16 -8.47
N LEU A 114 10.32 3.92 -7.35
CA LEU A 114 10.44 4.90 -6.26
C LEU A 114 11.59 5.87 -6.53
N LYS A 115 11.34 7.16 -6.31
CA LYS A 115 12.41 8.17 -6.33
C LYS A 115 13.49 7.85 -5.30
N GLU A 116 14.71 8.33 -5.54
CA GLU A 116 15.86 8.09 -4.66
C GLU A 116 15.61 8.52 -3.20
N ASP A 117 14.91 9.64 -3.00
CA ASP A 117 14.54 10.17 -1.70
C ASP A 117 13.07 9.88 -1.32
N GLY A 118 12.45 8.93 -2.00
CA GLY A 118 11.06 8.58 -1.78
C GLY A 118 10.83 7.72 -0.53
N LEU A 119 9.57 7.60 -0.14
CA LEU A 119 9.14 6.85 1.05
C LEU A 119 8.59 5.48 0.67
N LEU A 120 9.11 4.43 1.31
CA LEU A 120 8.57 3.09 1.21
C LEU A 120 7.73 2.76 2.45
N ILE A 121 6.43 2.67 2.26
CA ILE A 121 5.46 2.42 3.34
C ILE A 121 4.87 1.02 3.18
N GLY A 122 4.79 0.27 4.27
CA GLY A 122 4.02 -0.96 4.33
C GLY A 122 2.70 -0.74 5.05
N VAL A 123 1.62 -1.31 4.53
CA VAL A 123 0.32 -1.34 5.22
C VAL A 123 -0.17 -2.77 5.25
N CYS A 124 -0.35 -3.33 6.43
CA CYS A 124 -0.80 -4.70 6.59
C CYS A 124 -1.68 -4.88 7.83
N PHE A 125 -2.18 -6.09 7.99
CA PHE A 125 -2.96 -6.50 9.14
C PHE A 125 -2.37 -7.73 9.80
N MET A 126 -2.59 -7.88 11.10
CA MET A 126 -2.26 -9.08 11.87
C MET A 126 -0.77 -9.46 11.77
N ASP A 127 0.10 -8.48 11.74
CA ASP A 127 1.56 -8.67 11.68
C ASP A 127 2.03 -9.44 10.43
N MET A 128 1.32 -9.28 9.34
CA MET A 128 1.52 -10.11 8.14
C MET A 128 2.93 -9.99 7.56
N PHE A 129 3.49 -8.79 7.48
CA PHE A 129 4.85 -8.61 6.97
C PHE A 129 5.89 -9.24 7.89
N ALA A 130 5.75 -9.08 9.21
CA ALA A 130 6.67 -9.67 10.19
C ALA A 130 6.62 -11.21 10.12
N LYS A 131 5.41 -11.79 10.09
CA LYS A 131 5.23 -13.24 9.99
C LYS A 131 5.80 -13.85 8.72
N ALA A 132 5.78 -13.10 7.63
CA ALA A 132 6.37 -13.54 6.36
C ALA A 132 7.88 -13.29 6.26
N GLY A 133 8.49 -12.69 7.28
CA GLY A 133 9.93 -12.36 7.29
C GLY A 133 10.30 -11.17 6.41
N TRP A 134 9.31 -10.36 6.00
CA TRP A 134 9.55 -9.24 5.08
C TRP A 134 10.22 -8.05 5.74
N LEU A 135 10.07 -7.88 7.06
CA LEU A 135 10.69 -6.74 7.78
C LEU A 135 12.23 -6.80 7.78
N GLU A 136 12.79 -8.00 7.61
CA GLU A 136 14.26 -8.20 7.55
C GLU A 136 14.80 -8.15 6.13
N LYS A 137 13.93 -8.20 5.11
CA LYS A 137 14.31 -8.29 3.70
C LYS A 137 13.96 -7.05 2.89
N ILE A 138 13.02 -6.26 3.37
CA ILE A 138 12.56 -5.02 2.73
C ILE A 138 12.79 -3.88 3.70
N ASP A 139 13.46 -2.85 3.24
CA ASP A 139 13.83 -1.69 4.06
C ASP A 139 12.70 -0.66 4.07
N PHE A 140 11.63 -0.97 4.81
CA PHE A 140 10.50 -0.05 4.97
C PHE A 140 10.91 1.18 5.79
N ASP A 141 10.51 2.36 5.33
CA ASP A 141 10.61 3.58 6.15
C ASP A 141 9.58 3.55 7.28
N CYS A 142 8.42 2.96 7.04
CA CYS A 142 7.34 2.89 8.00
C CYS A 142 6.44 1.70 7.67
N VAL A 143 5.91 1.04 8.70
CA VAL A 143 4.89 0.00 8.56
C VAL A 143 3.68 0.36 9.43
N ILE A 144 2.53 0.41 8.80
CA ILE A 144 1.25 0.62 9.47
C ILE A 144 0.56 -0.73 9.58
N ASP A 145 0.62 -1.32 10.76
CA ASP A 145 0.04 -2.64 11.03
C ASP A 145 -1.17 -2.52 11.92
N GLY A 146 -2.23 -3.24 11.59
CA GLY A 146 -3.47 -3.21 12.34
C GLY A 146 -3.99 -4.60 12.69
N THR A 147 -4.77 -4.66 13.75
CA THR A 147 -5.48 -5.88 14.16
C THR A 147 -6.97 -5.62 14.08
N LEU A 148 -7.68 -6.47 13.31
CA LEU A 148 -9.13 -6.42 13.21
C LEU A 148 -9.73 -7.53 14.05
N THR A 149 -10.58 -7.16 15.00
CA THR A 149 -11.33 -8.09 15.84
C THR A 149 -12.80 -7.71 15.83
N GLY A 150 -13.67 -8.66 16.06
CA GLY A 150 -15.09 -8.39 16.07
C GLY A 150 -15.90 -9.51 16.71
N VAL A 151 -17.21 -9.27 16.84
CA VAL A 151 -18.17 -10.26 17.36
C VAL A 151 -19.37 -10.34 16.42
N VAL A 152 -19.97 -11.51 16.36
CA VAL A 152 -21.27 -11.69 15.71
C VAL A 152 -22.34 -11.67 16.78
N LYS A 153 -23.33 -10.81 16.64
CA LYS A 153 -24.50 -10.74 17.52
C LYS A 153 -25.74 -11.22 16.76
N LYS A 154 -26.55 -12.05 17.42
CA LYS A 154 -27.82 -12.55 16.88
C LYS A 154 -28.94 -12.27 17.85
#